data_747d11c84d7240ee46fe06fe7e558011
#
_entry.id   747d11c84d7240ee46fe06fe7e558011
#
_cell.length_a   1.000
_cell.length_b   1.000
_cell.length_c   1.000
_cell.angle_alpha   90.00
_cell.angle_beta   90.00
_cell.angle_gamma   90.00
#
_symmetry.space_group_name_H-M   'P 1'
#
loop_
_entity.id
_entity.type
_entity.pdbx_description
1 polymer ?
#
loop_
_entity_poly.entity_id
_entity_poly.type
_entity_poly.pdbx_seq_one_letter_code
_entity_poly.pdbx_strand_id
1 'polypeptide(L)'
;MTEDGRYATQVKIVKQECPDADDSEIVEEFRRYEEEFLIPPEDALRSVVRKFQTAAGMEVTKIAAPAKVEKKVNRFSELGAEDRNVTIEVAVITYTPRIQMVRGEERQVAFGWIEDNPWEGGDNRERWDFKDWGEQGENLAPGSVVRLEGASVNEWNDKRSLNINRTTRVTVLREGGTPVMQASSEPVEIATAS
;
A
#
# COMPACT_ATOMS: atom_id res chain seq x y z
N MET A 1 20.15 -17.49 -23.83
CA MET A 1 19.29 -16.26 -23.81
C MET A 1 20.22 -15.20 -23.28
N THR A 2 20.56 -14.20 -24.08
CA THR A 2 21.45 -13.11 -23.70
C THR A 2 20.78 -12.27 -22.61
N GLU A 3 21.52 -11.93 -21.55
CA GLU A 3 21.05 -11.13 -20.41
C GLU A 3 20.42 -9.77 -20.84
N ASP A 4 20.82 -9.26 -22.00
CA ASP A 4 20.29 -8.03 -22.60
C ASP A 4 18.78 -8.07 -22.89
N GLY A 5 18.18 -9.23 -23.09
CA GLY A 5 16.73 -9.36 -23.32
C GLY A 5 15.86 -9.08 -22.09
N ARG A 6 16.43 -9.20 -20.87
CA ARG A 6 15.68 -9.03 -19.63
C ARG A 6 15.22 -7.60 -19.41
N TYR A 7 16.02 -6.63 -19.76
CA TYR A 7 15.73 -5.20 -19.58
C TYR A 7 15.28 -4.49 -20.85
N ALA A 8 15.02 -5.21 -21.94
CA ALA A 8 14.74 -4.64 -23.27
C ALA A 8 13.58 -3.60 -23.25
N THR A 9 12.54 -3.87 -22.46
CA THR A 9 11.39 -2.97 -22.33
C THR A 9 11.79 -1.69 -21.61
N GLN A 10 12.53 -1.80 -20.52
CA GLN A 10 13.00 -0.68 -19.71
C GLN A 10 14.00 0.18 -20.45
N VAL A 11 14.96 -0.44 -21.16
CA VAL A 11 15.91 0.25 -22.03
C VAL A 11 15.18 1.08 -23.10
N LYS A 12 14.16 0.51 -23.74
CA LYS A 12 13.35 1.23 -24.73
C LYS A 12 12.67 2.47 -24.14
N ILE A 13 12.15 2.38 -22.92
CA ILE A 13 11.51 3.52 -22.23
C ILE A 13 12.55 4.60 -21.90
N VAL A 14 13.71 4.20 -21.36
CA VAL A 14 14.80 5.15 -21.07
C VAL A 14 15.26 5.86 -22.32
N LYS A 15 15.40 5.14 -23.44
CA LYS A 15 15.80 5.71 -24.75
C LYS A 15 14.77 6.68 -25.34
N GLN A 16 13.48 6.51 -25.05
CA GLN A 16 12.46 7.48 -25.44
C GLN A 16 12.63 8.82 -24.74
N GLU A 17 13.05 8.82 -23.49
CA GLU A 17 13.26 10.01 -22.68
C GLU A 17 14.69 10.57 -22.80
N CYS A 18 15.67 9.72 -23.07
CA CYS A 18 17.08 10.04 -23.18
C CYS A 18 17.68 9.33 -24.41
N PRO A 19 17.47 9.84 -25.63
CA PRO A 19 17.89 9.16 -26.87
C PRO A 19 19.40 8.90 -26.95
N ASP A 20 20.21 9.76 -26.37
CA ASP A 20 21.67 9.72 -26.41
C ASP A 20 22.29 8.80 -25.35
N ALA A 21 21.49 8.25 -24.42
CA ALA A 21 21.98 7.33 -23.39
C ALA A 21 22.43 6.01 -24.01
N ASP A 22 23.55 5.46 -23.55
CA ASP A 22 24.07 4.19 -24.04
C ASP A 22 23.26 2.99 -23.45
N ASP A 23 22.93 2.04 -24.31
CA ASP A 23 22.11 0.88 -23.92
C ASP A 23 22.81 0.03 -22.87
N SER A 24 24.14 -0.12 -22.94
CA SER A 24 24.94 -0.88 -21.98
C SER A 24 24.94 -0.22 -20.61
N GLU A 25 25.06 1.09 -20.56
CA GLU A 25 25.02 1.85 -19.30
C GLU A 25 23.64 1.77 -18.66
N ILE A 26 22.57 1.80 -19.47
CA ILE A 26 21.19 1.63 -18.97
C ILE A 26 21.01 0.25 -18.35
N VAL A 27 21.46 -0.82 -19.04
CA VAL A 27 21.37 -2.19 -18.55
C VAL A 27 22.17 -2.38 -17.25
N GLU A 28 23.39 -1.85 -17.18
CA GLU A 28 24.22 -1.89 -15.95
C GLU A 28 23.55 -1.20 -14.79
N GLU A 29 22.90 -0.06 -15.02
CA GLU A 29 22.21 0.63 -13.96
C GLU A 29 21.00 -0.14 -13.43
N PHE A 30 20.20 -0.79 -14.31
CA PHE A 30 19.11 -1.65 -13.87
C PHE A 30 19.62 -2.87 -13.10
N ARG A 31 20.71 -3.49 -13.56
CA ARG A 31 21.37 -4.59 -12.86
C ARG A 31 21.80 -4.16 -11.46
N ARG A 32 22.40 -2.98 -11.35
CA ARG A 32 22.81 -2.42 -10.07
C ARG A 32 21.65 -2.23 -9.12
N TYR A 33 20.52 -1.69 -9.59
CA TYR A 33 19.32 -1.53 -8.76
C TYR A 33 18.79 -2.88 -8.28
N GLU A 34 18.82 -3.89 -9.12
CA GLU A 34 18.35 -5.23 -8.77
C GLU A 34 19.30 -5.96 -7.82
N GLU A 35 20.60 -5.93 -8.06
CA GLU A 35 21.60 -6.67 -7.28
C GLU A 35 22.00 -5.98 -5.97
N GLU A 36 22.21 -4.66 -5.98
CA GLU A 36 22.67 -3.92 -4.80
C GLU A 36 21.50 -3.47 -3.91
N PHE A 37 20.41 -3.03 -4.51
CA PHE A 37 19.29 -2.44 -3.77
C PHE A 37 18.07 -3.35 -3.69
N LEU A 38 18.09 -4.51 -4.33
CA LEU A 38 16.98 -5.46 -4.42
C LEU A 38 15.67 -4.80 -4.92
N ILE A 39 15.81 -3.83 -5.81
CA ILE A 39 14.70 -3.08 -6.41
C ILE A 39 14.41 -3.65 -7.79
N PRO A 40 13.19 -4.15 -8.05
CA PRO A 40 12.81 -4.65 -9.36
C PRO A 40 12.96 -3.58 -10.46
N PRO A 41 13.27 -3.99 -11.72
CA PRO A 41 13.48 -3.05 -12.83
C PRO A 41 12.31 -2.08 -13.07
N GLU A 42 11.08 -2.51 -12.84
CA GLU A 42 9.88 -1.68 -12.99
C GLU A 42 9.85 -0.53 -11.98
N ASP A 43 10.27 -0.79 -10.74
CA ASP A 43 10.31 0.20 -9.67
C ASP A 43 11.55 1.10 -9.79
N ALA A 44 12.65 0.59 -10.33
CA ALA A 44 13.89 1.33 -10.60
C ALA A 44 13.77 2.31 -11.78
N LEU A 45 12.87 2.06 -12.73
CA LEU A 45 12.76 2.79 -14.00
C LEU A 45 12.79 4.31 -13.85
N ARG A 46 12.00 4.83 -12.91
CA ARG A 46 11.92 6.28 -12.65
C ARG A 46 13.26 6.86 -12.18
N SER A 47 13.97 6.14 -11.34
CA SER A 47 15.28 6.55 -10.81
C SER A 47 16.35 6.51 -11.88
N VAL A 48 16.33 5.48 -12.72
CA VAL A 48 17.25 5.30 -13.84
C VAL A 48 17.05 6.43 -14.86
N VAL A 49 15.82 6.69 -15.31
CA VAL A 49 15.55 7.78 -16.25
C VAL A 49 15.98 9.12 -15.67
N ARG A 50 15.64 9.41 -14.41
CA ARG A 50 16.07 10.66 -13.76
C ARG A 50 17.58 10.82 -13.74
N LYS A 51 18.32 9.73 -13.52
CA LYS A 51 19.80 9.75 -13.53
C LYS A 51 20.31 10.16 -14.91
N PHE A 52 19.80 9.54 -15.98
CA PHE A 52 20.25 9.85 -17.35
C PHE A 52 19.80 11.24 -17.80
N GLN A 53 18.61 11.70 -17.46
CA GLN A 53 18.16 13.07 -17.73
C GLN A 53 19.05 14.11 -17.04
N THR A 54 19.39 13.86 -15.77
CA THR A 54 20.29 14.75 -15.01
C THR A 54 21.70 14.77 -15.61
N ALA A 55 22.22 13.62 -16.02
CA ALA A 55 23.54 13.50 -16.66
C ALA A 55 23.58 14.21 -18.02
N ALA A 56 22.48 14.18 -18.77
CA ALA A 56 22.33 14.87 -20.04
C ALA A 56 22.03 16.38 -19.90
N GLY A 57 21.91 16.91 -18.68
CA GLY A 57 21.50 18.31 -18.45
C GLY A 57 20.07 18.63 -18.88
N MET A 58 19.24 17.61 -19.05
CA MET A 58 17.84 17.75 -19.45
C MET A 58 16.97 18.12 -18.25
N GLU A 59 15.87 18.84 -18.50
CA GLU A 59 14.85 19.07 -17.47
C GLU A 59 14.21 17.74 -17.08
N VAL A 60 14.21 17.44 -15.77
CA VAL A 60 13.70 16.15 -15.27
C VAL A 60 12.20 16.07 -15.48
N THR A 61 11.80 15.36 -16.52
CA THR A 61 10.39 15.09 -16.79
C THR A 61 9.83 14.11 -15.74
N LYS A 62 8.63 14.40 -15.23
CA LYS A 62 7.92 13.46 -14.37
C LYS A 62 7.39 12.31 -15.22
N ILE A 63 8.17 11.25 -15.35
CA ILE A 63 7.65 10.03 -15.94
C ILE A 63 6.50 9.54 -15.10
N ALA A 64 5.34 9.40 -15.70
CA ALA A 64 4.24 8.68 -15.08
C ALA A 64 4.74 7.26 -14.77
N ALA A 65 4.61 6.82 -13.52
CA ALA A 65 4.87 5.42 -13.20
C ALA A 65 4.06 4.56 -14.18
N PRO A 66 4.61 3.43 -14.70
CA PRO A 66 3.82 2.51 -15.49
C PRO A 66 2.52 2.27 -14.74
N ALA A 67 1.39 2.39 -15.44
CA ALA A 67 0.09 2.20 -14.82
C ALA A 67 0.11 0.82 -14.16
N LYS A 68 0.19 0.79 -12.83
CA LYS A 68 0.15 -0.47 -12.08
C LYS A 68 -1.18 -1.09 -12.45
N VAL A 69 -1.14 -2.31 -13.01
CA VAL A 69 -2.34 -3.04 -13.37
C VAL A 69 -3.21 -3.13 -12.11
N GLU A 70 -4.39 -2.54 -12.16
CA GLU A 70 -5.34 -2.60 -11.07
C GLU A 70 -5.85 -4.03 -10.93
N LYS A 71 -5.71 -4.61 -9.74
CA LYS A 71 -6.29 -5.91 -9.42
C LYS A 71 -7.56 -5.72 -8.61
N LYS A 72 -8.70 -5.90 -9.27
CA LYS A 72 -10.01 -5.80 -8.63
C LYS A 72 -10.46 -7.18 -8.17
N VAL A 73 -10.76 -7.31 -6.87
CA VAL A 73 -11.19 -8.56 -6.24
C VAL A 73 -12.36 -8.31 -5.30
N ASN A 74 -13.08 -9.38 -4.98
CA ASN A 74 -14.17 -9.34 -4.00
C ASN A 74 -13.80 -10.08 -2.70
N ARG A 75 -12.79 -10.96 -2.74
CA ARG A 75 -12.38 -11.78 -1.60
C ARG A 75 -10.88 -11.70 -1.35
N PHE A 76 -10.48 -11.80 -0.09
CA PHE A 76 -9.08 -11.85 0.29
C PHE A 76 -8.36 -13.08 -0.24
N SER A 77 -9.05 -14.21 -0.38
CA SER A 77 -8.50 -15.45 -0.96
C SER A 77 -8.00 -15.31 -2.39
N GLU A 78 -8.44 -14.27 -3.12
CA GLU A 78 -7.99 -13.95 -4.47
C GLU A 78 -6.66 -13.16 -4.49
N LEU A 79 -6.19 -12.69 -3.32
CA LEU A 79 -5.01 -11.85 -3.18
C LEU A 79 -3.75 -12.69 -2.91
N GLY A 80 -2.68 -12.37 -3.64
CA GLY A 80 -1.34 -12.89 -3.41
C GLY A 80 -0.47 -11.95 -2.58
N ALA A 81 0.62 -12.45 -2.02
CA ALA A 81 1.56 -11.70 -1.17
C ALA A 81 2.19 -10.47 -1.86
N GLU A 82 2.37 -10.56 -3.17
CA GLU A 82 3.01 -9.51 -4.00
C GLU A 82 2.01 -8.54 -4.65
N ASP A 83 0.70 -8.69 -4.36
CA ASP A 83 -0.29 -7.84 -5.00
C ASP A 83 -0.15 -6.39 -4.57
N ARG A 84 -0.03 -5.52 -5.56
CA ARG A 84 0.03 -4.06 -5.44
C ARG A 84 -1.11 -3.46 -6.26
N ASN A 85 -1.57 -2.28 -5.89
CA ASN A 85 -2.67 -1.61 -6.58
C ASN A 85 -3.98 -2.42 -6.59
N VAL A 86 -4.34 -2.93 -5.41
CA VAL A 86 -5.55 -3.73 -5.19
C VAL A 86 -6.77 -2.83 -5.01
N THR A 87 -7.86 -3.19 -5.67
CA THR A 87 -9.19 -2.61 -5.44
C THR A 87 -10.10 -3.67 -4.84
N ILE A 88 -10.61 -3.40 -3.63
CA ILE A 88 -11.49 -4.32 -2.87
C ILE A 88 -12.48 -3.53 -2.01
N GLU A 89 -13.68 -4.10 -1.82
CA GLU A 89 -14.68 -3.60 -0.87
C GLU A 89 -14.62 -4.42 0.43
N VAL A 90 -14.53 -3.72 1.56
CA VAL A 90 -14.36 -4.33 2.87
C VAL A 90 -15.23 -3.67 3.93
N ALA A 91 -15.60 -4.44 4.96
CA ALA A 91 -16.17 -3.92 6.18
C ALA A 91 -15.06 -3.62 7.19
N VAL A 92 -15.06 -2.42 7.75
CA VAL A 92 -14.12 -2.04 8.81
C VAL A 92 -14.67 -2.52 10.15
N ILE A 93 -13.91 -3.38 10.84
CA ILE A 93 -14.31 -3.94 12.12
C ILE A 93 -13.73 -3.13 13.28
N THR A 94 -12.44 -2.83 13.21
CA THR A 94 -11.76 -2.01 14.22
C THR A 94 -10.82 -1.02 13.55
N TYR A 95 -10.60 0.12 14.21
CA TYR A 95 -9.60 1.13 13.80
C TYR A 95 -8.95 1.68 15.05
N THR A 96 -7.64 1.49 15.19
CA THR A 96 -6.87 1.90 16.39
C THR A 96 -5.66 2.73 15.95
N PRO A 97 -5.75 4.07 16.05
CA PRO A 97 -4.62 4.94 15.76
C PRO A 97 -3.55 4.84 16.84
N ARG A 98 -2.27 4.88 16.43
CA ARG A 98 -1.10 4.91 17.32
C ARG A 98 -0.04 5.84 16.74
N ILE A 99 0.72 6.47 17.62
CA ILE A 99 1.94 7.19 17.22
C ILE A 99 3.10 6.19 17.27
N GLN A 100 3.84 6.11 16.18
CA GLN A 100 5.04 5.27 16.07
C GLN A 100 6.22 6.08 15.57
N MET A 101 7.42 5.77 16.08
CA MET A 101 8.67 6.27 15.54
C MET A 101 9.01 5.51 14.25
N VAL A 102 8.97 6.18 13.12
CA VAL A 102 9.31 5.63 11.81
C VAL A 102 10.47 6.44 11.24
N ARG A 103 11.63 5.82 11.11
CA ARG A 103 12.87 6.48 10.61
C ARG A 103 13.24 7.75 11.38
N GLY A 104 13.02 7.76 12.70
CA GLY A 104 13.35 8.92 13.55
C GLY A 104 12.29 10.03 13.60
N GLU A 105 11.17 9.87 12.92
CA GLU A 105 10.03 10.79 12.95
C GLU A 105 8.82 10.13 13.60
N GLU A 106 8.10 10.91 14.41
CA GLU A 106 6.79 10.47 14.92
C GLU A 106 5.78 10.49 13.78
N ARG A 107 5.12 9.34 13.56
CA ARG A 107 4.05 9.22 12.56
C ARG A 107 2.83 8.54 13.18
N GLN A 108 1.68 9.04 12.82
CA GLN A 108 0.44 8.36 13.12
C GLN A 108 0.27 7.18 12.14
N VAL A 109 0.10 6.01 12.70
CA VAL A 109 -0.20 4.77 11.97
C VAL A 109 -1.39 4.14 12.66
N ALA A 110 -2.40 3.73 11.92
CA ALA A 110 -3.50 2.98 12.51
C ALA A 110 -3.45 1.51 12.13
N PHE A 111 -3.98 0.70 13.02
CA PHE A 111 -4.11 -0.75 12.88
C PHE A 111 -5.56 -1.12 13.10
N GLY A 112 -6.00 -2.16 12.44
CA GLY A 112 -7.34 -2.65 12.65
C GLY A 112 -7.59 -3.93 11.89
N TRP A 113 -8.85 -4.34 11.94
CA TRP A 113 -9.34 -5.51 11.22
C TRP A 113 -10.41 -5.11 10.22
N ILE A 114 -10.36 -5.78 9.08
CA ILE A 114 -11.32 -5.66 7.98
C ILE A 114 -11.82 -7.05 7.59
N GLU A 115 -13.04 -7.11 7.11
CA GLU A 115 -13.66 -8.32 6.54
C GLU A 115 -13.98 -8.09 5.07
N ASP A 116 -13.71 -9.09 4.25
CA ASP A 116 -14.09 -9.10 2.84
C ASP A 116 -15.60 -9.33 2.64
N ASN A 117 -16.03 -9.19 1.40
CA ASN A 117 -17.40 -9.49 0.97
C ASN A 117 -18.51 -8.90 1.87
N PRO A 118 -18.51 -7.59 2.12
CA PRO A 118 -19.36 -6.94 3.11
C PRO A 118 -20.87 -6.99 2.77
N TRP A 119 -21.21 -7.33 1.53
CA TRP A 119 -22.56 -7.31 1.00
C TRP A 119 -23.29 -8.66 1.09
N GLU A 120 -22.55 -9.76 1.23
CA GLU A 120 -23.13 -11.09 1.40
C GLU A 120 -23.33 -11.40 2.88
N GLY A 121 -24.52 -11.88 3.24
CA GLY A 121 -24.79 -12.40 4.56
C GLY A 121 -24.18 -13.80 4.74
N GLY A 122 -23.73 -14.12 5.96
CA GLY A 122 -23.24 -15.46 6.34
C GLY A 122 -21.84 -15.47 6.93
N ASP A 123 -21.42 -16.65 7.38
CA ASP A 123 -20.15 -16.86 8.09
C ASP A 123 -18.92 -17.01 7.16
N ASN A 124 -19.08 -16.76 5.86
CA ASN A 124 -18.05 -16.99 4.85
C ASN A 124 -17.25 -15.72 4.54
N ARG A 125 -16.96 -14.91 5.56
CA ARG A 125 -16.12 -13.71 5.46
C ARG A 125 -14.76 -14.02 6.01
N GLU A 126 -13.72 -13.62 5.27
CA GLU A 126 -12.35 -13.70 5.74
C GLU A 126 -11.97 -12.39 6.42
N ARG A 127 -11.26 -12.47 7.54
CA ARG A 127 -10.79 -11.31 8.31
C ARG A 127 -9.30 -11.18 8.18
N TRP A 128 -8.85 -9.97 7.78
CA TRP A 128 -7.45 -9.61 7.71
C TRP A 128 -7.12 -8.41 8.58
N ASP A 129 -5.87 -8.34 9.01
CA ASP A 129 -5.30 -7.13 9.59
C ASP A 129 -5.08 -6.09 8.48
N PHE A 130 -5.16 -4.81 8.84
CA PHE A 130 -4.70 -3.73 7.98
C PHE A 130 -3.83 -2.73 8.74
N LYS A 131 -3.01 -2.00 7.98
CA LYS A 131 -2.22 -0.86 8.46
C LYS A 131 -2.57 0.35 7.61
N ASP A 132 -2.95 1.44 8.27
CA ASP A 132 -3.18 2.73 7.62
C ASP A 132 -1.98 3.65 7.88
N TRP A 133 -1.22 3.92 6.84
CA TRP A 133 -0.11 4.86 6.79
C TRP A 133 -0.54 6.21 6.18
N GLY A 134 -1.76 6.29 5.70
CA GLY A 134 -2.31 7.42 4.95
C GLY A 134 -3.11 8.40 5.78
N GLU A 135 -3.28 8.13 7.09
CA GLU A 135 -4.09 8.96 7.99
C GLU A 135 -5.56 9.08 7.51
N GLN A 136 -6.13 7.96 7.02
CA GLN A 136 -7.47 7.88 6.43
C GLN A 136 -8.58 7.62 7.48
N GLY A 137 -8.31 7.89 8.76
CA GLY A 137 -9.18 7.51 9.88
C GLY A 137 -10.62 7.98 9.77
N GLU A 138 -10.88 9.15 9.20
CA GLU A 138 -12.23 9.67 8.98
C GLU A 138 -13.07 8.76 8.07
N ASN A 139 -12.42 8.09 7.10
CA ASN A 139 -13.06 7.21 6.13
C ASN A 139 -13.09 5.75 6.57
N LEU A 140 -12.35 5.38 7.62
CA LEU A 140 -12.18 4.00 8.11
C LEU A 140 -12.86 3.79 9.47
N ALA A 141 -14.01 4.43 9.67
CA ALA A 141 -14.76 4.28 10.92
C ALA A 141 -15.23 2.83 11.11
N PRO A 142 -15.12 2.25 12.33
CA PRO A 142 -15.65 0.93 12.63
C PRO A 142 -17.15 0.79 12.26
N GLY A 143 -17.50 -0.33 11.64
CA GLY A 143 -18.86 -0.59 11.13
C GLY A 143 -19.15 -0.02 9.73
N SER A 144 -18.23 0.79 9.17
CA SER A 144 -18.37 1.27 7.80
C SER A 144 -18.05 0.17 6.77
N VAL A 145 -18.59 0.32 5.58
CA VAL A 145 -18.17 -0.42 4.38
C VAL A 145 -17.48 0.55 3.46
N VAL A 146 -16.26 0.22 3.07
CA VAL A 146 -15.42 1.08 2.23
C VAL A 146 -14.89 0.34 1.02
N ARG A 147 -14.64 1.09 -0.05
CA ARG A 147 -13.85 0.64 -1.20
C ARG A 147 -12.46 1.19 -1.05
N LEU A 148 -11.48 0.31 -1.10
CA LEU A 148 -10.06 0.62 -1.13
C LEU A 148 -9.56 0.49 -2.57
N GLU A 149 -8.97 1.55 -3.13
CA GLU A 149 -8.38 1.55 -4.48
C GLU A 149 -6.90 1.89 -4.36
N GLY A 150 -6.03 1.01 -4.84
CA GLY A 150 -4.58 1.20 -4.75
C GLY A 150 -3.96 0.70 -3.44
N ALA A 151 -4.64 -0.17 -2.70
CA ALA A 151 -4.07 -0.85 -1.54
C ALA A 151 -2.98 -1.87 -1.96
N SER A 152 -2.15 -2.29 -1.03
CA SER A 152 -1.15 -3.33 -1.27
C SER A 152 -1.20 -4.42 -0.22
N VAL A 153 -0.93 -5.65 -0.65
CA VAL A 153 -0.79 -6.78 0.26
C VAL A 153 0.60 -6.78 0.88
N ASN A 154 0.69 -7.10 2.15
CA ASN A 154 1.91 -7.37 2.86
C ASN A 154 1.79 -8.72 3.53
N GLU A 155 2.82 -9.54 3.42
CA GLU A 155 2.89 -10.84 4.08
C GLU A 155 4.06 -10.86 5.07
N TRP A 156 3.78 -11.30 6.30
CA TRP A 156 4.77 -11.46 7.36
C TRP A 156 4.42 -12.71 8.18
N ASN A 157 5.36 -13.65 8.28
CA ASN A 157 5.16 -14.94 8.99
C ASN A 157 3.86 -15.65 8.55
N ASP A 158 3.68 -15.81 7.26
CA ASP A 158 2.52 -16.45 6.61
C ASP A 158 1.16 -15.76 6.91
N LYS A 159 1.19 -14.57 7.49
CA LYS A 159 0.00 -13.74 7.70
C LYS A 159 -0.04 -12.60 6.69
N ARG A 160 -1.16 -12.49 6.01
CA ARG A 160 -1.41 -11.41 5.05
C ARG A 160 -2.17 -10.27 5.71
N SER A 161 -1.82 -9.07 5.33
CA SER A 161 -2.48 -7.84 5.76
C SER A 161 -2.57 -6.86 4.58
N LEU A 162 -3.51 -5.91 4.66
CA LEU A 162 -3.59 -4.81 3.70
C LEU A 162 -2.88 -3.57 4.23
N ASN A 163 -2.06 -2.96 3.37
CA ASN A 163 -1.49 -1.64 3.62
C ASN A 163 -2.29 -0.58 2.87
N ILE A 164 -2.78 0.39 3.60
CA ILE A 164 -3.44 1.60 3.12
C ILE A 164 -2.41 2.72 3.22
N ASN A 165 -2.05 3.28 2.08
CA ASN A 165 -1.04 4.33 1.96
C ASN A 165 -1.70 5.67 1.62
N ARG A 166 -0.93 6.75 1.62
CA ARG A 166 -1.42 8.09 1.20
C ARG A 166 -1.98 8.14 -0.22
N THR A 167 -1.55 7.23 -1.08
CA THR A 167 -2.03 7.11 -2.47
C THR A 167 -3.23 6.19 -2.61
N THR A 168 -3.60 5.45 -1.56
CA THR A 168 -4.79 4.62 -1.55
C THR A 168 -6.01 5.52 -1.44
N ARG A 169 -6.95 5.40 -2.38
CA ARG A 169 -8.24 6.08 -2.29
C ARG A 169 -9.18 5.23 -1.43
N VAL A 170 -9.77 5.85 -0.43
CA VAL A 170 -10.79 5.24 0.43
C VAL A 170 -12.14 5.92 0.12
N THR A 171 -13.10 5.15 -0.34
CA THR A 171 -14.46 5.64 -0.61
C THR A 171 -15.43 4.94 0.33
N VAL A 172 -16.14 5.71 1.15
CA VAL A 172 -17.17 5.18 2.06
C VAL A 172 -18.42 4.83 1.24
N LEU A 173 -18.80 3.56 1.25
CA LEU A 173 -19.96 3.04 0.56
C LEU A 173 -21.18 2.93 1.49
N ARG A 174 -20.92 2.70 2.77
CA ARG A 174 -21.91 2.70 3.86
C ARG A 174 -21.24 3.21 5.11
N GLU A 175 -21.82 4.20 5.75
CA GLU A 175 -21.33 4.73 7.02
C GLU A 175 -21.48 3.71 8.15
N GLY A 176 -20.48 3.60 9.01
CA GLY A 176 -20.53 2.85 10.24
C GLY A 176 -21.42 3.56 11.25
N GLY A 177 -22.19 2.81 12.01
CA GLY A 177 -22.81 3.37 13.22
C GLY A 177 -21.71 3.81 14.19
N THR A 178 -21.85 5.00 14.78
CA THR A 178 -20.91 5.49 15.77
C THR A 178 -20.74 4.45 16.87
N PRO A 179 -19.51 3.98 17.17
CA PRO A 179 -19.32 3.12 18.33
C PRO A 179 -19.69 3.96 19.55
N VAL A 180 -20.74 3.56 20.25
CA VAL A 180 -21.01 4.10 21.59
C VAL A 180 -19.79 3.70 22.41
N MET A 181 -18.91 4.66 22.69
CA MET A 181 -17.90 4.50 23.73
C MET A 181 -18.67 4.30 25.04
N GLN A 182 -18.85 3.04 25.43
CA GLN A 182 -19.15 2.73 26.81
C GLN A 182 -17.94 3.15 27.62
N ALA A 183 -17.99 4.38 28.13
CA ALA A 183 -17.16 4.79 29.23
C ALA A 183 -17.56 3.91 30.41
N SER A 184 -16.76 2.89 30.68
CA SER A 184 -16.80 2.15 31.95
C SER A 184 -16.28 3.08 33.04
N SER A 185 -17.14 3.98 33.51
CA SER A 185 -17.00 4.65 34.78
C SER A 185 -17.84 3.89 35.80
N GLU A 186 -17.37 2.77 36.27
CA GLU A 186 -17.81 2.29 37.57
C GLU A 186 -17.02 3.06 38.63
N PRO A 187 -17.69 3.82 39.52
CA PRO A 187 -17.01 4.36 40.67
C PRO A 187 -16.74 3.24 41.65
N VAL A 188 -15.47 3.03 41.97
CA VAL A 188 -15.04 2.19 43.05
C VAL A 188 -15.56 2.83 44.37
N GLU A 189 -16.62 2.27 44.92
CA GLU A 189 -17.10 2.60 46.24
C GLU A 189 -16.10 2.09 47.29
N ILE A 190 -15.34 3.02 47.85
CA ILE A 190 -14.47 2.72 48.99
C ILE A 190 -15.36 2.61 50.20
N ALA A 191 -15.67 1.38 50.61
CA ALA A 191 -16.31 1.10 51.89
C ALA A 191 -15.34 1.41 53.03
N THR A 192 -15.58 2.50 53.71
CA THR A 192 -14.93 2.84 54.97
C THR A 192 -15.62 2.03 56.07
N ALA A 193 -14.93 0.99 56.61
CA ALA A 193 -15.35 0.29 57.79
C ALA A 193 -14.88 1.07 59.04
N SER A 194 -15.84 1.39 59.90
CA SER A 194 -15.60 1.83 61.28
C SER A 194 -15.48 0.66 62.22
#